data_ba2024407473c5c57bb2296c86ca127c
#
_entry.id   ba2024407473c5c57bb2296c86ca127c
#
_cell.length_a   1.000
_cell.length_b   1.000
_cell.length_c   1.000
_cell.angle_alpha   90.00
_cell.angle_beta   90.00
_cell.angle_gamma   90.00
#
_symmetry.space_group_name_H-M   'P 1'
#
loop_
_entity.id
_entity.type
_entity.pdbx_description
1 polymer ?
#
loop_
_entity_poly.entity_id
_entity_poly.type
_entity_poly.pdbx_seq_one_letter_code
_entity_poly.pdbx_strand_id
1 'polypeptide(L)'
;MSIIRTALLALFACTPLLACAASNEITTAWPVNVGPLNPHLYTPNQMYAQSMVYEPLVKYQADGSVKPWLAKSWTHSADGKVWTFTLRDDVTFSNGETFDAHAAAENFRVVLDNRQRHAWL
;
A
#
# COMPACT_ATOMS: atom_id res chain seq x y z
N MET A 1 -22.73 35.90 67.09
CA MET A 1 -21.53 35.14 66.67
C MET A 1 -21.88 34.42 65.38
N SER A 2 -21.52 34.96 64.25
CA SER A 2 -21.86 34.44 62.92
C SER A 2 -20.59 33.85 62.30
N ILE A 3 -20.64 32.58 62.00
CA ILE A 3 -19.53 31.86 61.34
C ILE A 3 -19.82 31.87 59.85
N ILE A 4 -19.03 32.70 59.13
CA ILE A 4 -19.07 32.76 57.66
C ILE A 4 -18.27 31.57 57.14
N ARG A 5 -18.95 30.59 56.54
CA ARG A 5 -18.34 29.48 55.79
C ARG A 5 -18.03 29.97 54.37
N THR A 6 -16.79 30.24 54.13
CA THR A 6 -16.30 30.52 52.75
C THR A 6 -16.21 29.21 52.00
N ALA A 7 -17.10 28.98 51.03
CA ALA A 7 -17.03 27.85 50.09
C ALA A 7 -16.04 28.23 48.97
N LEU A 8 -14.90 27.55 48.93
CA LEU A 8 -13.93 27.69 47.85
C LEU A 8 -14.40 26.82 46.67
N LEU A 9 -14.99 27.43 45.63
CA LEU A 9 -15.31 26.78 44.37
C LEU A 9 -13.99 26.62 43.58
N ALA A 10 -13.44 25.41 43.58
CA ALA A 10 -12.36 25.07 42.68
C ALA A 10 -12.93 24.94 41.25
N LEU A 11 -12.71 25.93 40.42
CA LEU A 11 -13.02 25.91 38.99
C LEU A 11 -11.98 25.03 38.31
N PHE A 12 -12.32 23.78 38.05
CA PHE A 12 -11.53 22.88 37.20
C PHE A 12 -11.66 23.38 35.74
N ALA A 13 -10.70 24.20 35.29
CA ALA A 13 -10.57 24.54 33.89
C ALA A 13 -10.16 23.29 33.11
N CYS A 14 -11.14 22.63 32.51
CA CYS A 14 -10.94 21.58 31.55
C CYS A 14 -10.36 22.22 30.26
N THR A 15 -9.04 22.36 30.18
CA THR A 15 -8.38 22.75 28.95
C THR A 15 -8.54 21.58 27.97
N PRO A 16 -9.16 21.75 26.79
CA PRO A 16 -9.12 20.73 25.76
C PRO A 16 -7.68 20.53 25.36
N LEU A 17 -7.13 19.35 25.62
CA LEU A 17 -5.93 18.87 24.98
C LEU A 17 -6.22 18.83 23.48
N LEU A 18 -5.83 19.88 22.77
CA LEU A 18 -5.71 19.84 21.32
C LEU A 18 -4.65 18.78 21.01
N ALA A 19 -5.10 17.56 20.74
CA ALA A 19 -4.27 16.56 20.10
C ALA A 19 -3.87 17.14 18.74
N CYS A 20 -2.67 17.73 18.66
CA CYS A 20 -2.03 17.99 17.39
C CYS A 20 -1.80 16.62 16.73
N ALA A 21 -2.77 16.14 15.96
CA ALA A 21 -2.50 15.11 15.00
C ALA A 21 -1.49 15.69 14.01
N ALA A 22 -0.25 15.18 14.06
CA ALA A 22 0.72 15.44 13.01
C ALA A 22 0.10 14.99 11.69
N SER A 23 -0.27 15.94 10.85
CA SER A 23 -1.30 15.79 9.82
C SER A 23 -0.92 14.89 8.63
N ASN A 24 0.31 14.34 8.60
CA ASN A 24 0.83 13.59 7.44
C ASN A 24 1.67 12.37 7.82
N GLU A 25 1.58 11.87 9.06
CA GLU A 25 2.35 10.72 9.50
C GLU A 25 1.42 9.56 9.90
N ILE A 26 1.66 8.38 9.31
CA ILE A 26 1.03 7.12 9.69
C ILE A 26 2.11 6.22 10.27
N THR A 27 2.02 5.92 11.56
CA THR A 27 2.93 4.99 12.22
C THR A 27 2.27 3.61 12.36
N THR A 28 2.90 2.60 11.77
CA THR A 28 2.46 1.21 11.90
C THR A 28 3.54 0.37 12.58
N ALA A 29 3.13 -0.53 13.48
CA ALA A 29 4.03 -1.48 14.10
C ALA A 29 3.92 -2.84 13.40
N TRP A 30 5.05 -3.41 13.00
CA TRP A 30 5.13 -4.72 12.37
C TRP A 30 6.25 -5.54 13.00
N PRO A 31 6.06 -6.85 13.25
CA PRO A 31 7.01 -7.65 14.03
C PRO A 31 8.32 -7.96 13.30
N VAL A 32 8.43 -7.67 12.02
CA VAL A 32 9.59 -7.99 11.18
C VAL A 32 10.10 -6.75 10.46
N ASN A 33 11.43 -6.61 10.36
CA ASN A 33 12.05 -5.55 9.58
C ASN A 33 11.62 -5.64 8.10
N VAL A 34 11.23 -4.53 7.53
CA VAL A 34 10.79 -4.44 6.14
C VAL A 34 11.90 -4.80 5.16
N GLY A 35 13.16 -4.54 5.50
CA GLY A 35 14.29 -4.75 4.59
C GLY A 35 14.21 -3.90 3.32
N PRO A 36 14.95 -4.29 2.26
CA PRO A 36 14.89 -3.59 0.98
C PRO A 36 13.52 -3.75 0.32
N LEU A 37 12.88 -2.64 -0.05
CA LEU A 37 11.59 -2.62 -0.75
C LEU A 37 11.78 -2.92 -2.25
N ASN A 38 12.40 -4.05 -2.59
CA ASN A 38 12.55 -4.46 -3.99
C ASN A 38 11.57 -5.62 -4.31
N PRO A 39 10.52 -5.39 -5.11
CA PRO A 39 9.50 -6.39 -5.41
C PRO A 39 10.05 -7.59 -6.21
N HIS A 40 11.18 -7.43 -6.90
CA HIS A 40 11.84 -8.52 -7.64
C HIS A 40 12.63 -9.48 -6.73
N LEU A 41 12.86 -9.10 -5.47
CA LEU A 41 13.50 -9.93 -4.46
C LEU A 41 12.46 -10.40 -3.45
N TYR A 42 11.46 -11.15 -3.93
CA TYR A 42 10.31 -11.57 -3.14
C TYR A 42 10.68 -12.05 -1.74
N THR A 43 10.08 -11.40 -0.75
CA THR A 43 10.13 -11.79 0.65
C THR A 43 8.72 -11.65 1.21
N PRO A 44 8.02 -12.76 1.55
CA PRO A 44 6.59 -12.74 1.92
C PRO A 44 6.25 -11.71 3.01
N ASN A 45 7.14 -11.56 3.99
CA ASN A 45 6.96 -10.67 5.13
C ASN A 45 7.01 -9.17 4.77
N GLN A 46 7.40 -8.83 3.55
CA GLN A 46 7.52 -7.44 3.08
C GLN A 46 6.37 -7.01 2.18
N MET A 47 5.48 -7.93 1.79
CA MET A 47 4.38 -7.63 0.85
C MET A 47 3.51 -6.46 1.30
N TYR A 48 3.23 -6.33 2.60
CA TYR A 48 2.41 -5.24 3.10
C TYR A 48 3.06 -3.88 2.83
N ALA A 49 4.38 -3.74 3.05
CA ALA A 49 5.10 -2.50 2.82
C ALA A 49 5.32 -2.24 1.33
N GLN A 50 5.60 -3.28 0.55
CA GLN A 50 5.68 -3.18 -0.91
C GLN A 50 4.36 -2.70 -1.51
N SER A 51 3.22 -3.19 -1.02
CA SER A 51 1.89 -2.77 -1.48
C SER A 51 1.54 -1.31 -1.16
N MET A 52 2.26 -0.67 -0.24
CA MET A 52 2.13 0.76 0.05
C MET A 52 2.93 1.65 -0.91
N VAL A 53 3.91 1.09 -1.60
CA VAL A 53 4.86 1.81 -2.45
C VAL A 53 4.64 1.50 -3.93
N TYR A 54 4.30 0.25 -4.26
CA TYR A 54 4.17 -0.22 -5.64
C TYR A 54 2.73 -0.51 -6.01
N GLU A 55 2.38 -0.19 -7.24
CA GLU A 55 1.07 -0.44 -7.80
C GLU A 55 1.05 -1.72 -8.63
N PRO A 56 0.12 -2.66 -8.38
CA PRO A 56 -0.01 -3.88 -9.17
C PRO A 56 -0.83 -3.66 -10.45
N LEU A 57 -0.76 -4.60 -11.40
CA LEU A 57 -1.67 -4.60 -12.56
C LEU A 57 -3.13 -4.73 -12.13
N VAL A 58 -3.39 -5.58 -11.15
CA VAL A 58 -4.72 -5.87 -10.60
C VAL A 58 -4.66 -5.92 -9.08
N LYS A 59 -5.74 -5.59 -8.40
CA LYS A 59 -5.76 -5.49 -6.94
C LYS A 59 -6.68 -6.53 -6.32
N TYR A 60 -6.15 -7.32 -5.38
CA TYR A 60 -6.93 -8.25 -4.58
C TYR A 60 -7.91 -7.52 -3.65
N GLN A 61 -9.08 -8.08 -3.51
CA GLN A 61 -10.11 -7.65 -2.57
C GLN A 61 -10.22 -8.63 -1.40
N ALA A 62 -10.86 -8.20 -0.31
CA ALA A 62 -11.05 -9.02 0.89
C ALA A 62 -11.89 -10.28 0.64
N ASP A 63 -12.77 -10.27 -0.36
CA ASP A 63 -13.59 -11.40 -0.79
C ASP A 63 -12.86 -12.38 -1.73
N GLY A 64 -11.57 -12.15 -2.01
CA GLY A 64 -10.76 -12.93 -2.94
C GLY A 64 -10.93 -12.55 -4.40
N SER A 65 -11.81 -11.62 -4.74
CA SER A 65 -11.97 -11.12 -6.11
C SER A 65 -10.80 -10.22 -6.51
N VAL A 66 -10.67 -9.97 -7.81
CA VAL A 66 -9.61 -9.13 -8.36
C VAL A 66 -10.25 -7.95 -9.11
N LYS A 67 -9.77 -6.74 -8.84
CA LYS A 67 -10.23 -5.52 -9.51
C LYS A 67 -9.16 -4.92 -10.40
N PRO A 68 -9.54 -4.19 -11.46
CA PRO A 68 -8.65 -3.37 -12.25
C PRO A 68 -7.83 -2.39 -11.39
N TRP A 69 -6.54 -2.18 -11.76
CA TRP A 69 -5.68 -1.16 -11.17
C TRP A 69 -4.81 -0.49 -12.25
N LEU A 70 -3.55 -0.90 -12.48
CA LEU A 70 -2.77 -0.44 -13.64
C LEU A 70 -3.27 -1.05 -14.95
N ALA A 71 -3.90 -2.23 -14.90
CA ALA A 71 -4.66 -2.79 -16.00
C ALA A 71 -6.13 -2.37 -15.90
N LYS A 72 -6.70 -1.84 -16.98
CA LYS A 72 -8.14 -1.48 -17.10
C LYS A 72 -9.01 -2.72 -17.21
N SER A 73 -8.52 -3.74 -17.93
CA SER A 73 -9.21 -5.00 -18.18
C SER A 73 -8.23 -6.09 -18.61
N TRP A 74 -8.70 -7.33 -18.62
CA TRP A 74 -7.94 -8.47 -19.14
C TRP A 74 -8.86 -9.51 -19.74
N THR A 75 -8.30 -10.30 -20.63
CA THR A 75 -8.93 -11.49 -21.24
C THR A 75 -7.95 -12.65 -21.20
N HIS A 76 -8.44 -13.85 -21.37
CA HIS A 76 -7.59 -15.04 -21.50
C HIS A 76 -8.08 -15.95 -22.61
N SER A 77 -7.17 -16.77 -23.16
CA SER A 77 -7.51 -17.83 -24.09
C SER A 77 -8.36 -18.92 -23.43
N ALA A 78 -9.05 -19.71 -24.22
CA ALA A 78 -9.93 -20.76 -23.71
C ALA A 78 -9.20 -21.84 -22.88
N ASP A 79 -7.93 -22.06 -23.17
CA ASP A 79 -7.04 -22.98 -22.43
C ASP A 79 -6.35 -22.33 -21.22
N GLY A 80 -6.61 -21.03 -20.95
CA GLY A 80 -6.06 -20.28 -19.83
C GLY A 80 -4.57 -19.97 -19.90
N LYS A 81 -3.91 -20.24 -21.02
CA LYS A 81 -2.44 -20.11 -21.14
C LYS A 81 -1.98 -18.72 -21.61
N VAL A 82 -2.85 -18.00 -22.30
CA VAL A 82 -2.54 -16.65 -22.79
C VAL A 82 -3.45 -15.66 -22.11
N TRP A 83 -2.85 -14.67 -21.45
CA TRP A 83 -3.53 -13.57 -20.79
C TRP A 83 -3.16 -12.26 -21.46
N THR A 84 -4.16 -11.47 -21.83
CA THR A 84 -3.97 -10.15 -22.44
C THR A 84 -4.50 -9.09 -21.51
N PHE A 85 -3.65 -8.15 -21.11
CA PHE A 85 -4.02 -7.03 -20.25
C PHE A 85 -4.07 -5.75 -21.07
N THR A 86 -5.15 -4.98 -20.92
CA THR A 86 -5.24 -3.61 -21.43
C THR A 86 -4.81 -2.66 -20.32
N LEU A 87 -3.70 -1.97 -20.53
CA LEU A 87 -3.12 -1.08 -19.53
C LEU A 87 -3.78 0.31 -19.53
N ARG A 88 -3.65 1.03 -18.42
CA ARG A 88 -3.93 2.46 -18.35
C ARG A 88 -2.89 3.23 -19.17
N ASP A 89 -3.30 4.36 -19.71
CA ASP A 89 -2.52 5.27 -20.55
C ASP A 89 -2.25 6.63 -19.89
N ASP A 90 -2.70 6.79 -18.65
CA ASP A 90 -2.61 8.01 -17.85
C ASP A 90 -1.65 7.88 -16.66
N VAL A 91 -0.78 6.86 -16.66
CA VAL A 91 0.13 6.56 -15.54
C VAL A 91 1.56 6.99 -15.88
N THR A 92 2.17 7.65 -14.91
CA THR A 92 3.57 8.08 -14.97
C THR A 92 4.29 7.61 -13.70
N PHE A 93 5.49 7.09 -13.85
CA PHE A 93 6.36 6.74 -12.73
C PHE A 93 6.82 8.00 -11.97
N SER A 94 7.26 7.81 -10.73
CA SER A 94 7.78 8.90 -9.89
C SER A 94 9.01 9.63 -10.47
N ASN A 95 9.73 9.00 -11.40
CA ASN A 95 10.85 9.60 -12.14
C ASN A 95 10.42 10.37 -13.41
N GLY A 96 9.10 10.40 -13.71
CA GLY A 96 8.53 11.10 -14.86
C GLY A 96 8.40 10.24 -16.13
N GLU A 97 8.86 8.99 -16.14
CA GLU A 97 8.69 8.08 -17.28
C GLU A 97 7.24 7.59 -17.38
N THR A 98 6.76 7.37 -18.60
CA THR A 98 5.42 6.83 -18.85
C THR A 98 5.38 5.33 -18.57
N PHE A 99 4.34 4.88 -17.87
CA PHE A 99 4.05 3.45 -17.74
C PHE A 99 3.37 2.93 -19.00
N ASP A 100 3.99 1.94 -19.64
CA ASP A 100 3.48 1.30 -20.85
C ASP A 100 3.66 -0.22 -20.84
N ALA A 101 3.31 -0.87 -21.95
CA ALA A 101 3.43 -2.31 -22.09
C ALA A 101 4.90 -2.78 -22.08
N HIS A 102 5.84 -1.93 -22.53
CA HIS A 102 7.25 -2.25 -22.51
C HIS A 102 7.78 -2.29 -21.08
N ALA A 103 7.47 -1.28 -20.26
CA ALA A 103 7.83 -1.21 -18.86
C ALA A 103 7.23 -2.38 -18.06
N ALA A 104 5.96 -2.73 -18.33
CA ALA A 104 5.31 -3.87 -17.70
C ALA A 104 6.01 -5.20 -18.07
N ALA A 105 6.32 -5.42 -19.35
CA ALA A 105 7.00 -6.63 -19.83
C ALA A 105 8.41 -6.74 -19.24
N GLU A 106 9.15 -5.65 -19.14
CA GLU A 106 10.48 -5.61 -18.55
C GLU A 106 10.42 -5.99 -17.06
N ASN A 107 9.43 -5.51 -16.33
CA ASN A 107 9.22 -5.90 -14.94
C ASN A 107 8.99 -7.41 -14.78
N PHE A 108 8.16 -8.02 -15.64
CA PHE A 108 7.97 -9.47 -15.64
C PHE A 108 9.24 -10.25 -16.01
N ARG A 109 10.04 -9.73 -16.95
CA ARG A 109 11.32 -10.36 -17.32
C ARG A 109 12.26 -10.41 -16.13
N VAL A 110 12.39 -9.32 -15.37
CA VAL A 110 13.22 -9.28 -14.16
C VAL A 110 12.72 -10.25 -13.08
N VAL A 111 11.39 -10.41 -12.91
CA VAL A 111 10.83 -11.41 -12.00
C VAL A 111 11.21 -12.83 -12.45
N LEU A 112 11.11 -13.14 -13.74
CA LEU A 112 11.50 -14.45 -14.29
C LEU A 112 13.00 -14.74 -14.15
N ASP A 113 13.84 -13.75 -14.35
CA ASP A 113 15.29 -13.86 -14.15
C ASP A 113 15.63 -14.18 -12.68
N ASN A 114 14.80 -13.75 -11.75
CA ASN A 114 14.89 -14.02 -10.32
C ASN A 114 13.97 -15.15 -9.83
N ARG A 115 13.46 -16.01 -10.73
CA ARG A 115 12.45 -17.03 -10.42
C ARG A 115 12.79 -17.97 -9.28
N GLN A 116 14.07 -18.21 -8.99
CA GLN A 116 14.49 -19.03 -7.87
C GLN A 116 14.09 -18.45 -6.50
N ARG A 117 13.82 -17.15 -6.44
CA ARG A 117 13.33 -16.47 -5.24
C ARG A 117 11.80 -16.47 -5.14
N HIS A 118 11.11 -16.82 -6.23
CA HIS A 118 9.67 -16.84 -6.33
C HIS A 118 9.17 -18.28 -6.38
N ALA A 119 9.08 -18.92 -5.21
CA ALA A 119 8.69 -20.34 -5.09
C ALA A 119 7.29 -20.69 -5.64
N TRP A 120 6.52 -19.70 -6.06
CA TRP A 120 5.18 -19.83 -6.64
C TRP A 120 5.16 -19.74 -8.17
N LEU A 121 6.30 -19.52 -8.83
CA LEU A 121 6.49 -19.57 -10.29
C LEU A 121 6.92 -21.00 -10.75
#